data_5ac2b70b49e53ecae1faa3d63f77e4c3
#
_entry.id   5ac2b70b49e53ecae1faa3d63f77e4c3
#
_cell.length_a   1.000
_cell.length_b   1.000
_cell.length_c   1.000
_cell.angle_alpha   90.00
_cell.angle_beta   90.00
_cell.angle_gamma   90.00
#
_symmetry.space_group_name_H-M   'P 1'
#
loop_
_entity.id
_entity.type
_entity.pdbx_description
1 polymer ?
#
loop_
_entity_poly.entity_id
_entity_poly.type
_entity_poly.pdbx_seq_one_letter_code
_entity_poly.pdbx_strand_id
1 'polypeptide(L)'
;MKKYYITTLLVSLAVLLAFSFVYDAWTPQAADETLKVGFIYENDGSTPFTYSFMLAQEALERLYPDQVHILSRSNVRASETKEPLRELVKKGCGIIFVNNDSTQVREMAREYPKVTFCQISVGSDASSADPANYHTFSGEIYQGRYVCGVAAGMKLKQLMDNGVIGADKALVGFVGAFPTAEVISGYTAFLLGVRSVVPQATMKVRYTNTWSSYTKEKAAAEALIREGCAVISQHTNTTGPAVACEEASAFLTVVHVGYNQSMIDLAPSVSLLSTRINWTPYVTGAVSAMLAHKPIEKTVDGKAHGNDMSAGLDKNWVEILELNQSIAAEGTAEKIAQLTEAFHKGGVSVFKGNYTGTNPENPADTIDLNKGYIENEKSSAPSFHYVLDGVIEIEN
;
A
#
# COMPACT_ATOMS: atom_id res chain seq x y z
N MET A 1 -11.31 -80.44 9.56
CA MET A 1 -10.31 -79.36 9.68
C MET A 1 -10.61 -78.16 8.75
N LYS A 2 -10.89 -78.28 7.47
CA LYS A 2 -11.12 -77.14 6.55
C LYS A 2 -12.31 -76.23 6.95
N LYS A 3 -13.38 -76.72 7.52
CA LYS A 3 -14.53 -75.92 7.93
C LYS A 3 -14.23 -74.95 9.09
N TYR A 4 -13.40 -75.32 10.06
CA TYR A 4 -13.03 -74.45 11.19
C TYR A 4 -12.13 -73.30 10.76
N TYR A 5 -11.25 -73.49 9.79
CA TYR A 5 -10.38 -72.43 9.28
C TYR A 5 -11.14 -71.32 8.53
N ILE A 6 -12.18 -71.69 7.77
CA ILE A 6 -13.03 -70.76 7.03
C ILE A 6 -13.86 -69.89 8.03
N THR A 7 -14.44 -70.53 9.09
CA THR A 7 -15.25 -69.82 10.10
C THR A 7 -14.36 -68.89 10.91
N THR A 8 -13.15 -69.27 11.29
CA THR A 8 -12.22 -68.39 12.00
C THR A 8 -11.75 -67.21 11.13
N LEU A 9 -11.50 -67.41 9.84
CA LEU A 9 -11.11 -66.35 8.92
C LEU A 9 -12.22 -65.33 8.69
N LEU A 10 -13.48 -65.78 8.59
CA LEU A 10 -14.68 -64.91 8.44
C LEU A 10 -14.95 -64.08 9.68
N VAL A 11 -14.77 -64.69 10.89
CA VAL A 11 -14.93 -63.99 12.15
C VAL A 11 -13.82 -62.93 12.33
N SER A 12 -12.57 -63.27 12.00
CA SER A 12 -11.45 -62.30 12.04
C SER A 12 -11.63 -61.13 11.08
N LEU A 13 -12.17 -61.38 9.87
CA LEU A 13 -12.44 -60.33 8.88
C LEU A 13 -13.59 -59.43 9.33
N ALA A 14 -14.67 -60.01 9.96
CA ALA A 14 -15.77 -59.24 10.50
C ALA A 14 -15.35 -58.36 11.70
N VAL A 15 -14.46 -58.86 12.57
CA VAL A 15 -13.90 -58.07 13.67
C VAL A 15 -13.01 -56.96 13.17
N LEU A 16 -12.16 -57.17 12.14
CA LEU A 16 -11.35 -56.14 11.53
C LEU A 16 -12.20 -55.05 10.84
N LEU A 17 -13.26 -55.46 10.14
CA LEU A 17 -14.20 -54.49 9.56
C LEU A 17 -14.99 -53.71 10.59
N ALA A 18 -15.40 -54.33 11.70
CA ALA A 18 -16.05 -53.66 12.81
C ALA A 18 -15.10 -52.67 13.50
N PHE A 19 -13.80 -53.04 13.67
CA PHE A 19 -12.79 -52.16 14.23
C PHE A 19 -12.47 -50.96 13.33
N SER A 20 -12.44 -51.14 12.00
CA SER A 20 -12.26 -49.99 11.07
C SER A 20 -13.44 -49.05 11.12
N PHE A 21 -14.70 -49.55 11.15
CA PHE A 21 -15.86 -48.71 11.27
C PHE A 21 -15.97 -47.99 12.64
N VAL A 22 -15.52 -48.61 13.73
CA VAL A 22 -15.49 -47.96 15.04
C VAL A 22 -14.33 -46.99 15.16
N TYR A 23 -13.19 -47.27 14.51
CA TYR A 23 -12.04 -46.36 14.47
C TYR A 23 -12.34 -45.09 13.67
N ASP A 24 -12.99 -45.22 12.49
CA ASP A 24 -13.44 -44.07 11.67
C ASP A 24 -14.56 -43.27 12.38
N ALA A 25 -15.43 -43.92 13.17
CA ALA A 25 -16.47 -43.24 13.92
C ALA A 25 -15.93 -42.61 15.26
N TRP A 26 -14.73 -42.98 15.70
CA TRP A 26 -14.13 -42.49 16.95
C TRP A 26 -12.90 -41.57 16.75
N THR A 27 -12.40 -41.41 15.55
CA THR A 27 -11.54 -40.28 15.26
C THR A 27 -12.44 -39.05 15.35
N PRO A 28 -12.23 -38.16 16.33
CA PRO A 28 -12.87 -36.87 16.26
C PRO A 28 -12.39 -36.28 14.90
N GLN A 29 -13.33 -36.18 13.97
CA GLN A 29 -13.09 -35.30 12.83
C GLN A 29 -12.73 -33.98 13.51
N ALA A 30 -11.44 -33.61 13.45
CA ALA A 30 -11.02 -32.30 13.91
C ALA A 30 -11.98 -31.35 13.20
N ALA A 31 -12.90 -30.77 13.96
CA ALA A 31 -13.70 -29.70 13.44
C ALA A 31 -12.67 -28.75 12.84
N ASP A 32 -12.71 -28.60 11.53
CA ASP A 32 -11.88 -27.64 10.81
C ASP A 32 -12.20 -26.30 11.46
N GLU A 33 -11.45 -25.93 12.51
CA GLU A 33 -11.71 -24.71 13.26
C GLU A 33 -11.42 -23.57 12.28
N THR A 34 -12.48 -23.06 11.69
CA THR A 34 -12.44 -21.92 10.79
C THR A 34 -11.61 -20.81 11.45
N LEU A 35 -10.51 -20.42 10.83
CA LEU A 35 -9.64 -19.35 11.34
C LEU A 35 -10.42 -18.04 11.36
N LYS A 36 -10.61 -17.44 12.54
CA LYS A 36 -11.21 -16.11 12.63
C LYS A 36 -10.13 -15.05 12.39
N VAL A 37 -10.39 -14.22 11.39
CA VAL A 37 -9.51 -13.14 10.95
C VAL A 37 -10.17 -11.80 11.29
N GLY A 38 -9.46 -10.96 12.04
CA GLY A 38 -9.92 -9.62 12.43
C GLY A 38 -9.39 -8.55 11.50
N PHE A 39 -10.19 -7.51 11.25
CA PHE A 39 -9.76 -6.29 10.56
C PHE A 39 -10.17 -5.06 11.36
N ILE A 40 -9.22 -4.14 11.56
CA ILE A 40 -9.44 -2.80 12.09
C ILE A 40 -9.15 -1.80 10.99
N TYR A 41 -10.15 -0.97 10.64
CA TYR A 41 -10.06 0.09 9.66
C TYR A 41 -10.17 1.45 10.31
N GLU A 42 -9.26 2.37 9.94
CA GLU A 42 -9.26 3.76 10.43
C GLU A 42 -10.53 4.50 9.98
N ASN A 43 -10.94 4.27 8.73
CA ASN A 43 -12.15 4.85 8.15
C ASN A 43 -13.07 3.74 7.64
N ASP A 44 -14.11 4.10 6.92
CA ASP A 44 -14.92 3.18 6.12
C ASP A 44 -14.44 3.14 4.65
N GLY A 45 -15.13 2.36 3.81
CA GLY A 45 -14.78 2.19 2.41
C GLY A 45 -14.97 3.44 1.52
N SER A 46 -15.43 4.56 2.08
CA SER A 46 -15.55 5.83 1.35
C SER A 46 -14.20 6.52 1.11
N THR A 47 -13.17 6.16 1.87
CA THR A 47 -11.81 6.68 1.65
C THR A 47 -10.99 5.72 0.80
N PRO A 48 -10.27 6.22 -0.23
CA PRO A 48 -9.47 5.40 -1.14
C PRO A 48 -8.47 4.47 -0.45
N PHE A 49 -7.83 4.94 0.62
CA PHE A 49 -6.88 4.14 1.40
C PHE A 49 -7.55 2.94 2.08
N THR A 50 -8.63 3.18 2.84
CA THR A 50 -9.36 2.10 3.50
C THR A 50 -9.98 1.14 2.49
N TYR A 51 -10.54 1.66 1.40
CA TYR A 51 -11.07 0.84 0.31
C TYR A 51 -10.01 -0.10 -0.27
N SER A 52 -8.78 0.39 -0.52
CA SER A 52 -7.69 -0.45 -1.02
C SER A 52 -7.35 -1.60 -0.05
N PHE A 53 -7.48 -1.37 1.26
CA PHE A 53 -7.27 -2.41 2.27
C PHE A 53 -8.44 -3.39 2.34
N MET A 54 -9.68 -2.93 2.14
CA MET A 54 -10.87 -3.79 2.07
C MET A 54 -10.84 -4.75 0.88
N LEU A 55 -10.21 -4.36 -0.24
CA LEU A 55 -10.00 -5.27 -1.38
C LEU A 55 -9.18 -6.53 -0.99
N ALA A 56 -8.24 -6.39 -0.04
CA ALA A 56 -7.49 -7.53 0.48
C ALA A 56 -8.38 -8.45 1.34
N GLN A 57 -9.31 -7.89 2.13
CA GLN A 57 -10.32 -8.68 2.84
C GLN A 57 -11.20 -9.45 1.86
N GLU A 58 -11.74 -8.80 0.84
CA GLU A 58 -12.57 -9.44 -0.18
C GLU A 58 -11.82 -10.55 -0.93
N ALA A 59 -10.53 -10.34 -1.24
CA ALA A 59 -9.70 -11.37 -1.86
C ALA A 59 -9.53 -12.57 -0.92
N LEU A 60 -9.35 -12.33 0.38
CA LEU A 60 -9.25 -13.38 1.38
C LEU A 60 -10.53 -14.20 1.49
N GLU A 61 -11.69 -13.56 1.50
CA GLU A 61 -13.02 -14.22 1.51
C GLU A 61 -13.22 -15.12 0.28
N ARG A 62 -12.76 -14.65 -0.88
CA ARG A 62 -12.84 -15.44 -2.13
C ARG A 62 -11.88 -16.63 -2.16
N LEU A 63 -10.68 -16.49 -1.56
CA LEU A 63 -9.67 -17.54 -1.58
C LEU A 63 -9.92 -18.66 -0.57
N TYR A 64 -10.51 -18.32 0.58
CA TYR A 64 -10.70 -19.24 1.70
C TYR A 64 -12.14 -19.23 2.25
N PRO A 65 -13.20 -19.43 1.41
CA PRO A 65 -14.60 -19.24 1.79
C PRO A 65 -15.04 -20.13 2.98
N ASP A 66 -14.45 -21.33 3.09
CA ASP A 66 -14.82 -22.31 4.13
C ASP A 66 -13.80 -22.38 5.28
N GLN A 67 -12.62 -21.77 5.12
CA GLN A 67 -11.50 -21.88 6.08
C GLN A 67 -11.32 -20.64 6.94
N VAL A 68 -11.89 -19.49 6.53
CA VAL A 68 -11.79 -18.24 7.28
C VAL A 68 -13.16 -17.67 7.61
N HIS A 69 -13.25 -17.03 8.78
CA HIS A 69 -14.39 -16.24 9.19
C HIS A 69 -13.93 -14.84 9.54
N ILE A 70 -14.41 -13.83 8.82
CA ILE A 70 -13.95 -12.46 8.95
C ILE A 70 -14.80 -11.64 9.90
N LEU A 71 -14.15 -10.87 10.75
CA LEU A 71 -14.74 -9.89 11.66
C LEU A 71 -14.06 -8.55 11.45
N SER A 72 -14.78 -7.47 11.24
CA SER A 72 -14.21 -6.15 11.01
C SER A 72 -14.78 -5.07 11.91
N ARG A 73 -14.01 -3.97 12.08
CA ARG A 73 -14.41 -2.72 12.73
C ARG A 73 -13.89 -1.56 11.90
N SER A 74 -14.78 -0.66 11.49
CA SER A 74 -14.45 0.55 10.74
C SER A 74 -14.57 1.79 11.61
N ASN A 75 -13.99 2.90 11.16
CA ASN A 75 -13.99 4.19 11.84
C ASN A 75 -13.31 4.13 13.22
N VAL A 76 -12.20 3.36 13.31
CA VAL A 76 -11.41 3.18 14.54
C VAL A 76 -10.18 4.07 14.47
N ARG A 77 -10.17 5.17 15.23
CA ARG A 77 -9.01 6.06 15.33
C ARG A 77 -7.83 5.34 15.99
N ALA A 78 -6.62 5.76 15.65
CA ALA A 78 -5.40 5.21 16.24
C ALA A 78 -5.39 5.23 17.77
N SER A 79 -5.89 6.31 18.39
CA SER A 79 -6.00 6.45 19.84
C SER A 79 -7.08 5.57 20.51
N GLU A 80 -7.99 5.01 19.73
CA GLU A 80 -9.16 4.23 20.18
C GLU A 80 -9.07 2.76 19.81
N THR A 81 -7.93 2.29 19.29
CA THR A 81 -7.75 0.96 18.69
C THR A 81 -7.81 -0.18 19.73
N LYS A 82 -7.45 0.08 20.99
CA LYS A 82 -7.28 -0.97 22.02
C LYS A 82 -8.54 -1.78 22.31
N GLU A 83 -9.70 -1.11 22.50
CA GLU A 83 -10.94 -1.83 22.82
C GLU A 83 -11.51 -2.63 21.63
N PRO A 84 -11.55 -2.11 20.38
CA PRO A 84 -11.86 -2.91 19.21
C PRO A 84 -10.95 -4.13 19.03
N LEU A 85 -9.64 -4.01 19.26
CA LEU A 85 -8.72 -5.15 19.24
C LEU A 85 -9.10 -6.20 20.29
N ARG A 86 -9.33 -5.76 21.55
CA ARG A 86 -9.72 -6.64 22.64
C ARG A 86 -11.04 -7.36 22.35
N GLU A 87 -11.98 -6.70 21.70
CA GLU A 87 -13.24 -7.30 21.27
C GLU A 87 -12.99 -8.42 20.24
N LEU A 88 -12.16 -8.18 19.21
CA LEU A 88 -11.82 -9.18 18.20
C LEU A 88 -11.10 -10.40 18.81
N VAL A 89 -10.17 -10.16 19.75
CA VAL A 89 -9.50 -11.23 20.50
C VAL A 89 -10.52 -12.05 21.29
N LYS A 90 -11.45 -11.41 22.02
CA LYS A 90 -12.51 -12.13 22.77
C LYS A 90 -13.45 -12.92 21.87
N LYS A 91 -13.63 -12.52 20.61
CA LYS A 91 -14.40 -13.27 19.60
C LYS A 91 -13.61 -14.43 18.99
N GLY A 92 -12.34 -14.59 19.39
CA GLY A 92 -11.48 -15.70 19.01
C GLY A 92 -10.72 -15.49 17.70
N CYS A 93 -10.46 -14.25 17.29
CA CYS A 93 -9.58 -13.99 16.14
C CYS A 93 -8.17 -14.51 16.44
N GLY A 94 -7.62 -15.32 15.54
CA GLY A 94 -6.25 -15.84 15.62
C GLY A 94 -5.21 -14.90 15.00
N ILE A 95 -5.66 -14.08 14.04
CA ILE A 95 -4.87 -13.02 13.37
C ILE A 95 -5.72 -11.77 13.20
N ILE A 96 -5.13 -10.58 13.42
CA ILE A 96 -5.81 -9.30 13.29
C ILE A 96 -4.94 -8.34 12.47
N PHE A 97 -5.52 -7.78 11.40
CA PHE A 97 -4.91 -6.76 10.56
C PHE A 97 -5.39 -5.36 10.96
N VAL A 98 -4.47 -4.39 11.00
CA VAL A 98 -4.75 -3.02 11.44
C VAL A 98 -4.18 -2.03 10.41
N ASN A 99 -5.03 -1.14 9.88
CA ASN A 99 -4.62 -0.15 8.87
C ASN A 99 -4.46 1.28 9.42
N ASN A 100 -4.16 1.42 10.71
CA ASN A 100 -3.80 2.68 11.32
C ASN A 100 -2.45 2.59 12.08
N ASP A 101 -1.90 3.73 12.49
CA ASP A 101 -0.61 3.86 13.15
C ASP A 101 -0.64 3.75 14.68
N SER A 102 -1.62 3.03 15.23
CA SER A 102 -1.81 2.92 16.68
C SER A 102 -0.67 2.19 17.39
N THR A 103 -0.06 2.84 18.37
CA THR A 103 0.93 2.22 19.27
C THR A 103 0.31 1.13 20.17
N GLN A 104 -1.02 1.15 20.33
CA GLN A 104 -1.77 0.19 21.16
C GLN A 104 -1.74 -1.24 20.61
N VAL A 105 -1.49 -1.43 19.30
CA VAL A 105 -1.40 -2.78 18.68
C VAL A 105 -0.23 -3.55 19.29
N ARG A 106 0.92 -2.90 19.47
CA ARG A 106 2.12 -3.48 20.09
C ARG A 106 1.89 -3.85 21.56
N GLU A 107 1.10 -3.06 22.29
CA GLU A 107 0.69 -3.40 23.66
C GLU A 107 -0.21 -4.65 23.69
N MET A 108 -1.19 -4.70 22.78
CA MET A 108 -2.10 -5.84 22.66
C MET A 108 -1.35 -7.14 22.30
N ALA A 109 -0.34 -7.06 21.45
CA ALA A 109 0.50 -8.23 21.13
C ALA A 109 1.22 -8.79 22.38
N ARG A 110 1.66 -7.92 23.30
CA ARG A 110 2.22 -8.36 24.60
C ARG A 110 1.17 -8.99 25.52
N GLU A 111 -0.05 -8.43 25.53
CA GLU A 111 -1.17 -8.89 26.37
C GLU A 111 -1.71 -10.25 25.87
N TYR A 112 -1.69 -10.49 24.55
CA TYR A 112 -2.28 -11.67 23.91
C TYR A 112 -1.28 -12.43 23.02
N PRO A 113 -0.29 -13.15 23.60
CA PRO A 113 0.81 -13.75 22.85
C PRO A 113 0.41 -14.90 21.90
N LYS A 114 -0.83 -15.37 21.96
CA LYS A 114 -1.37 -16.42 21.07
C LYS A 114 -2.11 -15.86 19.86
N VAL A 115 -2.31 -14.55 19.78
CA VAL A 115 -2.97 -13.86 18.66
C VAL A 115 -1.89 -13.13 17.85
N THR A 116 -1.92 -13.28 16.54
CA THR A 116 -1.02 -12.58 15.63
C THR A 116 -1.59 -11.21 15.28
N PHE A 117 -0.78 -10.17 15.40
CA PHE A 117 -1.16 -8.80 15.06
C PHE A 117 -0.30 -8.30 13.91
N CYS A 118 -0.94 -7.92 12.81
CA CYS A 118 -0.28 -7.40 11.61
C CYS A 118 -0.74 -5.95 11.40
N GLN A 119 0.19 -4.99 11.47
CA GLN A 119 -0.09 -3.57 11.35
C GLN A 119 0.65 -2.98 10.14
N ILE A 120 0.01 -2.04 9.44
CA ILE A 120 0.72 -1.26 8.43
C ILE A 120 1.87 -0.48 9.08
N SER A 121 2.99 -0.38 8.36
CA SER A 121 4.16 0.38 8.80
C SER A 121 4.04 1.82 8.31
N VAL A 122 3.84 2.76 9.24
CA VAL A 122 3.72 4.21 8.98
C VAL A 122 4.65 4.96 9.93
N GLY A 123 5.91 4.54 10.03
CA GLY A 123 6.92 5.19 10.88
C GLY A 123 7.23 4.47 12.19
N SER A 124 6.62 3.31 12.47
CA SER A 124 6.99 2.45 13.61
C SER A 124 6.98 0.98 13.22
N ASP A 125 8.10 0.51 12.72
CA ASP A 125 8.28 -0.87 12.28
C ASP A 125 8.42 -1.85 13.44
N ALA A 126 8.10 -3.13 13.20
CA ALA A 126 8.41 -4.20 14.13
C ALA A 126 9.92 -4.36 14.25
N SER A 127 10.41 -4.47 15.47
CA SER A 127 11.81 -4.65 15.80
C SER A 127 12.05 -5.94 16.58
N SER A 128 13.31 -6.33 16.74
CA SER A 128 13.68 -7.50 17.56
C SER A 128 13.32 -7.35 19.05
N ALA A 129 12.99 -6.15 19.52
CA ALA A 129 12.54 -5.87 20.88
C ALA A 129 11.02 -6.04 21.04
N ASP A 130 10.28 -6.23 19.96
CA ASP A 130 8.84 -6.41 19.98
C ASP A 130 8.43 -7.87 20.18
N PRO A 131 7.17 -8.12 20.60
CA PRO A 131 6.66 -9.48 20.70
C PRO A 131 6.73 -10.23 19.36
N ALA A 132 7.05 -11.52 19.39
CA ALA A 132 7.15 -12.35 18.20
C ALA A 132 5.85 -12.48 17.38
N ASN A 133 4.71 -12.12 17.96
CA ASN A 133 3.39 -12.10 17.35
C ASN A 133 2.96 -10.71 16.87
N TYR A 134 3.87 -9.73 16.87
CA TYR A 134 3.66 -8.40 16.29
C TYR A 134 4.44 -8.28 14.98
N HIS A 135 3.74 -8.03 13.89
CA HIS A 135 4.28 -7.91 12.55
C HIS A 135 3.90 -6.56 11.95
N THR A 136 4.81 -5.99 11.16
CA THR A 136 4.52 -4.79 10.37
C THR A 136 4.76 -5.06 8.88
N PHE A 137 4.09 -4.28 8.03
CA PHE A 137 4.23 -4.42 6.58
C PHE A 137 3.84 -3.14 5.83
N SER A 138 4.51 -2.89 4.71
CA SER A 138 4.17 -1.79 3.80
C SER A 138 4.52 -2.10 2.35
N GLY A 139 3.77 -1.50 1.42
CA GLY A 139 4.14 -1.48 0.01
C GLY A 139 5.18 -0.40 -0.27
N GLU A 140 6.18 -0.69 -1.09
CA GLU A 140 7.21 0.25 -1.53
C GLU A 140 6.62 1.26 -2.55
N ILE A 141 5.67 2.08 -2.09
CA ILE A 141 4.82 2.95 -2.94
C ILE A 141 5.63 3.96 -3.77
N TYR A 142 6.84 4.33 -3.34
CA TYR A 142 7.72 5.21 -4.09
C TYR A 142 8.00 4.70 -5.51
N GLN A 143 7.99 3.39 -5.74
CA GLN A 143 8.15 2.79 -7.07
C GLN A 143 6.99 3.17 -7.99
N GLY A 144 5.75 3.01 -7.52
CA GLY A 144 4.56 3.41 -8.25
C GLY A 144 4.49 4.93 -8.47
N ARG A 145 4.91 5.72 -7.46
CA ARG A 145 5.02 7.18 -7.59
C ARG A 145 5.98 7.59 -8.69
N TYR A 146 7.13 6.94 -8.79
CA TYR A 146 8.11 7.19 -9.85
C TYR A 146 7.52 6.89 -11.24
N VAL A 147 6.89 5.74 -11.43
CA VAL A 147 6.26 5.36 -12.71
C VAL A 147 5.16 6.37 -13.10
N CYS A 148 4.30 6.74 -12.15
CA CYS A 148 3.29 7.78 -12.37
C CYS A 148 3.91 9.14 -12.69
N GLY A 149 5.03 9.48 -12.06
CA GLY A 149 5.81 10.67 -12.36
C GLY A 149 6.35 10.69 -13.79
N VAL A 150 6.86 9.54 -14.28
CA VAL A 150 7.30 9.42 -15.69
C VAL A 150 6.15 9.64 -16.66
N ALA A 151 4.99 9.04 -16.41
CA ALA A 151 3.80 9.24 -17.23
C ALA A 151 3.34 10.72 -17.24
N ALA A 152 3.33 11.35 -16.07
CA ALA A 152 3.04 12.79 -15.93
C ALA A 152 4.07 13.66 -16.66
N GLY A 153 5.35 13.31 -16.59
CA GLY A 153 6.43 13.98 -17.31
C GLY A 153 6.29 13.88 -18.83
N MET A 154 5.86 12.72 -19.35
CA MET A 154 5.57 12.56 -20.78
C MET A 154 4.41 13.45 -21.21
N LYS A 155 3.35 13.54 -20.41
CA LYS A 155 2.23 14.45 -20.68
C LYS A 155 2.64 15.92 -20.59
N LEU A 156 3.40 16.29 -19.57
CA LEU A 156 3.94 17.63 -19.39
C LEU A 156 4.81 18.03 -20.60
N LYS A 157 5.70 17.14 -21.04
CA LYS A 157 6.52 17.36 -22.23
C LYS A 157 5.67 17.54 -23.49
N GLN A 158 4.64 16.72 -23.71
CA GLN A 158 3.72 16.88 -24.84
C GLN A 158 3.05 18.25 -24.83
N LEU A 159 2.60 18.74 -23.67
CA LEU A 159 1.97 20.07 -23.54
C LEU A 159 2.96 21.20 -23.85
N MET A 160 4.23 21.03 -23.46
CA MET A 160 5.31 21.99 -23.79
C MET A 160 5.65 21.98 -25.28
N ASP A 161 5.86 20.79 -25.86
CA ASP A 161 6.19 20.62 -27.27
C ASP A 161 5.09 21.19 -28.20
N ASN A 162 3.84 21.09 -27.76
CA ASN A 162 2.67 21.67 -28.47
C ASN A 162 2.46 23.16 -28.19
N GLY A 163 3.31 23.81 -27.39
CA GLY A 163 3.22 25.22 -27.05
C GLY A 163 2.01 25.58 -26.15
N VAL A 164 1.36 24.58 -25.52
CA VAL A 164 0.23 24.81 -24.60
C VAL A 164 0.70 25.44 -23.29
N ILE A 165 1.87 25.04 -22.83
CA ILE A 165 2.56 25.62 -21.67
C ILE A 165 3.99 26.01 -22.05
N GLY A 166 4.51 27.07 -21.44
CA GLY A 166 5.88 27.52 -21.67
C GLY A 166 6.90 26.55 -21.04
N ALA A 167 8.08 26.44 -21.63
CA ALA A 167 9.15 25.60 -21.12
C ALA A 167 9.65 26.01 -19.71
N ASP A 168 9.48 27.27 -19.37
CA ASP A 168 9.76 27.86 -18.06
C ASP A 168 8.67 27.57 -17.01
N LYS A 169 7.56 26.96 -17.41
CA LYS A 169 6.40 26.65 -16.56
C LYS A 169 6.21 25.16 -16.30
N ALA A 170 7.29 24.39 -16.32
CA ALA A 170 7.26 22.98 -15.95
C ALA A 170 7.11 22.82 -14.42
N LEU A 171 5.94 23.22 -13.91
CA LEU A 171 5.62 23.25 -12.49
C LEU A 171 4.61 22.16 -12.12
N VAL A 172 4.97 21.34 -11.13
CA VAL A 172 4.16 20.26 -10.55
C VAL A 172 3.63 20.71 -9.20
N GLY A 173 2.37 20.43 -8.91
CA GLY A 173 1.74 20.60 -7.61
C GLY A 173 1.55 19.27 -6.91
N PHE A 174 1.78 19.22 -5.61
CA PHE A 174 1.56 18.04 -4.80
C PHE A 174 0.77 18.38 -3.52
N VAL A 175 -0.35 17.69 -3.30
CA VAL A 175 -1.16 17.82 -2.09
C VAL A 175 -0.70 16.75 -1.10
N GLY A 176 -0.01 17.14 -0.03
CA GLY A 176 0.48 16.26 1.03
C GLY A 176 -0.41 16.31 2.27
N ALA A 177 -0.45 15.21 3.04
CA ALA A 177 -1.13 15.21 4.34
C ALA A 177 -0.29 15.94 5.40
N PHE A 178 0.92 15.47 5.62
CA PHE A 178 1.87 15.96 6.62
C PHE A 178 3.31 15.91 6.07
N PRO A 179 4.26 16.70 6.61
CA PRO A 179 5.67 16.66 6.23
C PRO A 179 6.40 15.45 6.85
N THR A 180 5.89 14.24 6.64
CA THR A 180 6.49 12.99 7.10
C THR A 180 7.36 12.36 6.02
N ALA A 181 8.30 11.49 6.41
CA ALA A 181 9.14 10.77 5.47
C ALA A 181 8.33 10.01 4.40
N GLU A 182 7.17 9.46 4.76
CA GLU A 182 6.25 8.78 3.83
C GLU A 182 5.78 9.70 2.70
N VAL A 183 5.35 10.91 3.04
CA VAL A 183 4.86 11.90 2.07
C VAL A 183 6.02 12.49 1.27
N ILE A 184 7.14 12.80 1.93
CA ILE A 184 8.37 13.34 1.31
C ILE A 184 8.95 12.34 0.31
N SER A 185 9.11 11.08 0.70
CA SER A 185 9.53 10.00 -0.19
C SER A 185 8.60 9.88 -1.41
N GLY A 186 7.28 9.94 -1.17
CA GLY A 186 6.27 9.83 -2.21
C GLY A 186 6.35 10.95 -3.25
N TYR A 187 6.36 12.23 -2.84
CA TYR A 187 6.44 13.33 -3.81
C TYR A 187 7.81 13.44 -4.45
N THR A 188 8.89 13.10 -3.74
CA THR A 188 10.23 13.09 -4.31
C THR A 188 10.35 12.04 -5.41
N ALA A 189 9.90 10.82 -5.18
CA ALA A 189 9.88 9.78 -6.20
C ALA A 189 9.07 10.19 -7.43
N PHE A 190 7.90 10.82 -7.21
CA PHE A 190 7.07 11.35 -8.28
C PHE A 190 7.82 12.44 -9.09
N LEU A 191 8.43 13.41 -8.42
CA LEU A 191 9.21 14.47 -9.07
C LEU A 191 10.39 13.91 -9.86
N LEU A 192 11.13 12.95 -9.30
CA LEU A 192 12.24 12.29 -10.00
C LEU A 192 11.76 11.55 -11.26
N GLY A 193 10.57 10.94 -11.22
CA GLY A 193 9.90 10.40 -12.40
C GLY A 193 9.60 11.48 -13.45
N VAL A 194 9.03 12.61 -13.06
CA VAL A 194 8.79 13.75 -13.96
C VAL A 194 10.12 14.27 -14.54
N ARG A 195 11.13 14.47 -13.71
CA ARG A 195 12.46 14.96 -14.10
C ARG A 195 13.23 14.03 -15.04
N SER A 196 12.91 12.74 -15.03
CA SER A 196 13.50 11.79 -15.99
C SER A 196 13.08 12.10 -17.45
N VAL A 197 11.98 12.85 -17.65
CA VAL A 197 11.44 13.28 -18.95
C VAL A 197 11.59 14.79 -19.15
N VAL A 198 11.36 15.58 -18.09
CA VAL A 198 11.44 17.05 -18.08
C VAL A 198 12.41 17.47 -16.97
N PRO A 199 13.73 17.49 -17.22
CA PRO A 199 14.77 17.67 -16.19
C PRO A 199 14.65 18.98 -15.39
N GLN A 200 14.12 20.05 -16.00
CA GLN A 200 13.94 21.36 -15.37
C GLN A 200 12.67 21.46 -14.50
N ALA A 201 11.86 20.41 -14.40
CA ALA A 201 10.62 20.46 -13.63
C ALA A 201 10.89 20.80 -12.15
N THR A 202 10.04 21.69 -11.63
CA THR A 202 10.00 22.08 -10.21
C THR A 202 8.68 21.67 -9.57
N MET A 203 8.61 21.69 -8.24
CA MET A 203 7.43 21.26 -7.53
C MET A 203 7.05 22.23 -6.41
N LYS A 204 5.75 22.43 -6.22
CA LYS A 204 5.18 23.02 -5.01
C LYS A 204 4.38 21.99 -4.26
N VAL A 205 4.62 21.90 -2.95
CA VAL A 205 3.91 21.00 -2.05
C VAL A 205 3.06 21.82 -1.09
N ARG A 206 1.76 21.50 -0.95
CA ARG A 206 0.89 22.07 0.07
C ARG A 206 0.41 20.99 1.01
N TYR A 207 0.60 21.19 2.31
CA TYR A 207 0.16 20.27 3.34
C TYR A 207 -1.24 20.64 3.85
N THR A 208 -2.09 19.62 4.02
CA THR A 208 -3.46 19.79 4.54
C THR A 208 -3.53 19.66 6.06
N ASN A 209 -2.48 19.17 6.70
CA ASN A 209 -2.40 18.82 8.11
C ASN A 209 -3.54 17.87 8.55
N THR A 210 -3.90 16.95 7.64
CA THR A 210 -4.84 15.85 7.88
C THR A 210 -4.69 14.80 6.78
N TRP A 211 -4.90 13.53 7.11
CA TRP A 211 -4.92 12.46 6.12
C TRP A 211 -6.16 12.47 5.22
N SER A 212 -7.29 12.93 5.75
CA SER A 212 -8.57 12.88 5.04
C SER A 212 -9.40 14.12 5.33
N SER A 213 -9.50 15.02 4.35
CA SER A 213 -10.40 16.17 4.38
C SER A 213 -10.66 16.66 2.96
N TYR A 214 -11.79 16.27 2.38
CA TYR A 214 -12.17 16.65 1.03
C TYR A 214 -12.04 18.16 0.79
N THR A 215 -12.55 18.99 1.71
CA THR A 215 -12.52 20.45 1.58
C THR A 215 -11.10 21.01 1.57
N LYS A 216 -10.24 20.54 2.49
CA LYS A 216 -8.85 21.03 2.56
C LYS A 216 -8.03 20.55 1.37
N GLU A 217 -8.20 19.29 0.96
CA GLU A 217 -7.47 18.71 -0.17
C GLU A 217 -7.87 19.39 -1.48
N LYS A 218 -9.18 19.63 -1.69
CA LYS A 218 -9.68 20.36 -2.85
C LYS A 218 -9.13 21.79 -2.88
N ALA A 219 -9.18 22.51 -1.75
CA ALA A 219 -8.67 23.89 -1.65
C ALA A 219 -7.16 23.98 -1.90
N ALA A 220 -6.38 23.00 -1.41
CA ALA A 220 -4.93 22.95 -1.65
C ALA A 220 -4.62 22.72 -3.14
N ALA A 221 -5.34 21.81 -3.80
CA ALA A 221 -5.21 21.59 -5.24
C ALA A 221 -5.59 22.82 -6.07
N GLU A 222 -6.72 23.47 -5.75
CA GLU A 222 -7.13 24.73 -6.37
C GLU A 222 -6.08 25.84 -6.23
N ALA A 223 -5.43 25.94 -5.05
CA ALA A 223 -4.36 26.91 -4.83
C ALA A 223 -3.15 26.62 -5.71
N LEU A 224 -2.71 25.35 -5.80
CA LEU A 224 -1.61 24.92 -6.67
C LEU A 224 -1.91 25.19 -8.15
N ILE A 225 -3.14 24.94 -8.59
CA ILE A 225 -3.60 25.23 -9.96
C ILE A 225 -3.53 26.74 -10.25
N ARG A 226 -4.04 27.58 -9.34
CA ARG A 226 -3.94 29.05 -9.45
C ARG A 226 -2.50 29.56 -9.49
N GLU A 227 -1.58 28.83 -8.87
CA GLU A 227 -0.14 29.14 -8.88
C GLU A 227 0.58 28.64 -10.14
N GLY A 228 -0.16 28.07 -11.10
CA GLY A 228 0.34 27.66 -12.40
C GLY A 228 0.88 26.24 -12.46
N CYS A 229 0.57 25.38 -11.48
CA CYS A 229 0.93 23.96 -11.57
C CYS A 229 0.12 23.29 -12.69
N ALA A 230 0.82 22.72 -13.67
CA ALA A 230 0.21 22.04 -14.81
C ALA A 230 -0.10 20.55 -14.53
N VAL A 231 0.51 19.98 -13.50
CA VAL A 231 0.27 18.62 -13.02
C VAL A 231 -0.03 18.68 -11.53
N ILE A 232 -1.09 18.02 -11.07
CA ILE A 232 -1.42 17.89 -9.65
C ILE A 232 -1.40 16.41 -9.27
N SER A 233 -0.67 16.10 -8.20
CA SER A 233 -0.74 14.77 -7.56
C SER A 233 -1.00 14.92 -6.06
N GLN A 234 -1.23 13.81 -5.37
CA GLN A 234 -1.61 13.83 -3.96
C GLN A 234 -1.04 12.65 -3.16
N HIS A 235 -0.83 12.87 -1.85
CA HIS A 235 -0.65 11.85 -0.85
C HIS A 235 -1.58 12.17 0.34
N THR A 236 -2.86 12.11 0.04
CA THR A 236 -4.02 12.34 0.90
C THR A 236 -5.14 11.40 0.49
N ASN A 237 -6.18 11.25 1.31
CA ASN A 237 -7.12 10.13 1.22
C ASN A 237 -8.50 10.50 0.67
N THR A 238 -8.66 11.63 -0.07
CA THR A 238 -9.95 11.96 -0.70
C THR A 238 -9.84 12.21 -2.18
N THR A 239 -10.98 12.36 -2.84
CA THR A 239 -11.11 12.70 -4.25
C THR A 239 -11.02 14.19 -4.53
N GLY A 240 -10.85 15.03 -3.51
CA GLY A 240 -10.85 16.49 -3.63
C GLY A 240 -9.92 17.04 -4.71
N PRO A 241 -8.64 16.63 -4.78
CA PRO A 241 -7.71 17.11 -5.81
C PRO A 241 -8.12 16.76 -7.24
N ALA A 242 -8.68 15.56 -7.47
CA ALA A 242 -9.18 15.16 -8.78
C ALA A 242 -10.34 16.05 -9.24
N VAL A 243 -11.30 16.29 -8.32
CA VAL A 243 -12.45 17.19 -8.59
C VAL A 243 -11.99 18.61 -8.86
N ALA A 244 -11.02 19.13 -8.10
CA ALA A 244 -10.46 20.47 -8.34
C ALA A 244 -9.84 20.59 -9.75
N CYS A 245 -9.11 19.56 -10.20
CA CYS A 245 -8.54 19.53 -11.54
C CYS A 245 -9.61 19.44 -12.63
N GLU A 246 -10.64 18.60 -12.45
CA GLU A 246 -11.74 18.47 -13.42
C GLU A 246 -12.50 19.77 -13.58
N GLU A 247 -12.87 20.44 -12.48
CA GLU A 247 -13.52 21.75 -12.52
C GLU A 247 -12.64 22.83 -13.20
N ALA A 248 -11.33 22.81 -12.93
CA ALA A 248 -10.39 23.77 -13.52
C ALA A 248 -10.16 23.53 -15.01
N SER A 249 -10.35 22.30 -15.51
CA SER A 249 -10.07 21.92 -16.91
C SER A 249 -10.92 22.67 -17.93
N ALA A 250 -12.05 23.23 -17.51
CA ALA A 250 -12.89 24.08 -18.37
C ALA A 250 -12.19 25.38 -18.80
N PHE A 251 -11.16 25.84 -18.07
CA PHE A 251 -10.51 27.14 -18.30
C PHE A 251 -8.99 27.07 -18.33
N LEU A 252 -8.41 26.01 -17.74
CA LEU A 252 -6.96 25.84 -17.56
C LEU A 252 -6.51 24.47 -18.02
N THR A 253 -5.27 24.40 -18.51
CA THR A 253 -4.63 23.10 -18.78
C THR A 253 -4.05 22.56 -17.49
N VAL A 254 -4.61 21.45 -17.01
CA VAL A 254 -4.15 20.74 -15.82
C VAL A 254 -4.30 19.23 -16.00
N VAL A 255 -3.40 18.46 -15.42
CA VAL A 255 -3.40 17.00 -15.43
C VAL A 255 -3.41 16.52 -13.98
N HIS A 256 -4.24 15.53 -13.67
CA HIS A 256 -4.29 14.90 -12.36
C HIS A 256 -3.63 13.52 -12.36
N VAL A 257 -2.91 13.21 -11.29
CA VAL A 257 -2.35 11.86 -11.01
C VAL A 257 -2.79 11.43 -9.62
N GLY A 258 -3.60 10.37 -9.57
CA GLY A 258 -4.29 9.95 -8.37
C GLY A 258 -3.50 9.01 -7.46
N TYR A 259 -4.13 8.67 -6.33
CA TYR A 259 -3.60 7.77 -5.31
C TYR A 259 -4.69 6.85 -4.74
N ASN A 260 -4.32 5.61 -4.46
CA ASN A 260 -5.12 4.53 -3.85
C ASN A 260 -6.30 4.01 -4.68
N GLN A 261 -6.88 4.79 -5.58
CA GLN A 261 -7.94 4.33 -6.49
C GLN A 261 -7.84 5.05 -7.85
N SER A 262 -8.49 4.49 -8.87
CA SER A 262 -8.67 5.20 -10.14
C SER A 262 -9.57 6.40 -9.93
N MET A 263 -9.18 7.54 -10.51
CA MET A 263 -9.95 8.77 -10.50
C MET A 263 -10.52 9.10 -11.89
N ILE A 264 -10.38 8.18 -12.86
CA ILE A 264 -10.76 8.44 -14.27
C ILE A 264 -12.25 8.65 -14.40
N ASP A 265 -13.07 7.84 -13.74
CA ASP A 265 -14.54 8.00 -13.82
C ASP A 265 -15.03 9.31 -13.19
N LEU A 266 -14.30 9.82 -12.19
CA LEU A 266 -14.63 11.04 -11.47
C LEU A 266 -14.12 12.29 -12.20
N ALA A 267 -12.95 12.19 -12.83
CA ALA A 267 -12.24 13.29 -13.46
C ALA A 267 -11.71 12.86 -14.86
N PRO A 268 -12.61 12.49 -15.79
CA PRO A 268 -12.23 11.86 -17.06
C PRO A 268 -11.41 12.76 -17.98
N SER A 269 -11.55 14.09 -17.85
CA SER A 269 -10.85 15.05 -18.70
C SER A 269 -9.41 15.29 -18.29
N VAL A 270 -9.02 14.95 -17.04
CA VAL A 270 -7.73 15.34 -16.45
C VAL A 270 -7.00 14.20 -15.74
N SER A 271 -7.71 13.18 -15.23
CA SER A 271 -7.07 12.10 -14.48
C SER A 271 -6.34 11.15 -15.43
N LEU A 272 -5.00 11.15 -15.34
CA LEU A 272 -4.14 10.40 -16.24
C LEU A 272 -4.02 8.93 -15.82
N LEU A 273 -3.66 8.67 -14.57
CA LEU A 273 -3.55 7.36 -13.95
C LEU A 273 -3.43 7.52 -12.44
N SER A 274 -3.43 6.40 -11.73
CA SER A 274 -3.18 6.36 -10.29
C SER A 274 -2.22 5.23 -9.93
N THR A 275 -1.65 5.27 -8.73
CA THR A 275 -0.95 4.13 -8.11
C THR A 275 -1.54 3.85 -6.74
N ARG A 276 -1.45 2.58 -6.30
CA ARG A 276 -1.89 2.16 -4.96
C ARG A 276 -0.96 1.13 -4.35
N ILE A 277 -1.03 0.98 -3.03
CA ILE A 277 -0.54 -0.22 -2.36
C ILE A 277 -1.60 -1.32 -2.52
N ASN A 278 -1.17 -2.47 -3.01
CA ASN A 278 -1.97 -3.68 -3.04
C ASN A 278 -1.67 -4.51 -1.79
N TRP A 279 -2.57 -4.48 -0.84
CA TRP A 279 -2.43 -5.18 0.43
C TRP A 279 -2.70 -6.68 0.33
N THR A 280 -3.29 -7.13 -0.78
CA THR A 280 -3.74 -8.52 -0.99
C THR A 280 -2.61 -9.55 -0.82
N PRO A 281 -1.41 -9.37 -1.40
CA PRO A 281 -0.37 -10.39 -1.29
C PRO A 281 0.09 -10.64 0.15
N TYR A 282 0.21 -9.57 0.96
CA TYR A 282 0.58 -9.73 2.37
C TYR A 282 -0.56 -10.39 3.17
N VAL A 283 -1.78 -9.85 3.09
CA VAL A 283 -2.92 -10.31 3.88
C VAL A 283 -3.24 -11.78 3.60
N THR A 284 -3.33 -12.16 2.32
CA THR A 284 -3.62 -13.55 1.94
C THR A 284 -2.47 -14.49 2.25
N GLY A 285 -1.22 -14.04 2.07
CA GLY A 285 -0.02 -14.80 2.41
C GLY A 285 0.13 -15.03 3.91
N ALA A 286 -0.15 -14.02 4.75
CA ALA A 286 -0.11 -14.13 6.20
C ALA A 286 -1.17 -15.11 6.71
N VAL A 287 -2.40 -15.05 6.17
CA VAL A 287 -3.44 -16.02 6.53
C VAL A 287 -3.08 -17.43 6.03
N SER A 288 -2.54 -17.56 4.82
CA SER A 288 -2.02 -18.85 4.33
C SER A 288 -0.94 -19.43 5.26
N ALA A 289 -0.04 -18.58 5.76
CA ALA A 289 0.97 -18.98 6.73
C ALA A 289 0.35 -19.51 8.03
N MET A 290 -0.66 -18.83 8.56
CA MET A 290 -1.40 -19.24 9.76
C MET A 290 -2.08 -20.59 9.56
N LEU A 291 -2.81 -20.77 8.45
CA LEU A 291 -3.48 -22.04 8.11
C LEU A 291 -2.49 -23.19 7.94
N ALA A 292 -1.30 -22.90 7.43
CA ALA A 292 -0.24 -23.89 7.22
C ALA A 292 0.69 -24.06 8.45
N HIS A 293 0.47 -23.33 9.56
CA HIS A 293 1.33 -23.29 10.74
C HIS A 293 2.81 -22.96 10.40
N LYS A 294 3.02 -21.99 9.50
CA LYS A 294 4.34 -21.53 9.05
C LYS A 294 4.58 -20.07 9.46
N PRO A 295 5.86 -19.64 9.59
CA PRO A 295 6.16 -18.23 9.78
C PRO A 295 5.70 -17.38 8.57
N ILE A 296 5.16 -16.20 8.85
CA ILE A 296 4.67 -15.26 7.85
C ILE A 296 5.80 -14.86 6.90
N GLU A 297 6.95 -14.50 7.43
CA GLU A 297 8.12 -13.99 6.69
C GLU A 297 8.79 -15.05 5.79
N LYS A 298 8.42 -16.32 5.95
CA LYS A 298 8.87 -17.43 5.09
C LYS A 298 7.82 -17.86 4.06
N THR A 299 6.61 -17.33 4.18
CA THR A 299 5.47 -17.70 3.33
C THR A 299 5.10 -16.55 2.39
N VAL A 300 5.11 -15.33 2.90
CA VAL A 300 4.84 -14.12 2.13
C VAL A 300 6.07 -13.75 1.30
N ASP A 301 5.85 -13.50 0.01
CA ASP A 301 6.92 -13.07 -0.91
C ASP A 301 7.20 -11.57 -0.76
N GLY A 302 8.35 -11.22 -0.20
CA GLY A 302 8.77 -9.86 0.08
C GLY A 302 10.13 -9.80 0.77
N LYS A 303 10.61 -8.59 1.03
CA LYS A 303 11.80 -8.33 1.86
C LYS A 303 11.39 -8.40 3.33
N ALA A 304 12.08 -9.21 4.12
CA ALA A 304 11.84 -9.34 5.54
C ALA A 304 12.97 -8.74 6.36
N HIS A 305 12.62 -7.89 7.31
CA HIS A 305 13.49 -7.30 8.32
C HIS A 305 13.03 -7.75 9.72
N GLY A 306 13.28 -9.02 10.06
CA GLY A 306 12.63 -9.65 11.21
C GLY A 306 11.14 -9.87 10.93
N ASN A 307 10.27 -9.34 11.79
CA ASN A 307 8.80 -9.39 11.62
C ASN A 307 8.25 -8.20 10.82
N ASP A 308 9.08 -7.44 10.17
CA ASP A 308 8.71 -6.32 9.31
C ASP A 308 8.94 -6.69 7.85
N MET A 309 7.97 -6.42 6.96
CA MET A 309 8.04 -6.82 5.55
C MET A 309 7.68 -5.70 4.59
N SER A 310 8.41 -5.62 3.47
CA SER A 310 8.06 -4.76 2.34
C SER A 310 8.17 -5.48 1.00
N ALA A 311 7.46 -4.98 0.01
CA ALA A 311 7.67 -5.31 -1.39
C ALA A 311 7.10 -4.22 -2.30
N GLY A 312 7.55 -4.21 -3.55
CA GLY A 312 7.18 -3.21 -4.54
C GLY A 312 6.37 -3.77 -5.71
N LEU A 313 6.62 -3.17 -6.87
CA LEU A 313 6.02 -3.59 -8.15
C LEU A 313 6.41 -5.03 -8.52
N ASP A 314 7.61 -5.47 -8.15
CA ASP A 314 8.14 -6.81 -8.47
C ASP A 314 7.35 -7.95 -7.85
N LYS A 315 6.68 -7.71 -6.71
CA LYS A 315 5.85 -8.67 -5.97
C LYS A 315 4.38 -8.30 -5.96
N ASN A 316 4.00 -7.33 -6.77
CA ASN A 316 2.63 -6.86 -6.89
C ASN A 316 2.04 -6.30 -5.57
N TRP A 317 2.91 -5.76 -4.68
CA TRP A 317 2.45 -5.01 -3.49
C TRP A 317 2.21 -3.54 -3.82
N VAL A 318 2.67 -3.09 -4.98
CA VAL A 318 2.35 -1.80 -5.56
C VAL A 318 1.79 -2.03 -6.95
N GLU A 319 0.76 -1.28 -7.32
CA GLU A 319 0.10 -1.37 -8.61
C GLU A 319 0.04 0.01 -9.28
N ILE A 320 0.22 0.01 -10.60
CA ILE A 320 -0.18 1.11 -11.47
C ILE A 320 -1.57 0.79 -11.97
N LEU A 321 -2.51 1.67 -11.67
CA LEU A 321 -3.88 1.51 -12.09
C LEU A 321 -4.06 1.95 -13.54
N GLU A 322 -5.28 1.82 -14.06
CA GLU A 322 -5.63 2.11 -15.43
C GLU A 322 -5.08 3.46 -15.93
N LEU A 323 -4.53 3.45 -17.13
CA LEU A 323 -4.11 4.64 -17.85
C LEU A 323 -5.28 5.20 -18.67
N ASN A 324 -5.59 6.48 -18.51
CA ASN A 324 -6.55 7.18 -19.34
C ASN A 324 -5.95 7.44 -20.72
N GLN A 325 -6.23 6.53 -21.64
CA GLN A 325 -5.73 6.58 -23.02
C GLN A 325 -6.19 7.83 -23.79
N SER A 326 -7.33 8.44 -23.40
CA SER A 326 -7.89 9.60 -24.10
C SER A 326 -7.06 10.86 -23.91
N ILE A 327 -6.30 10.96 -22.83
CA ILE A 327 -5.48 12.13 -22.51
C ILE A 327 -3.99 11.83 -22.43
N ALA A 328 -3.59 10.55 -22.42
CA ALA A 328 -2.20 10.15 -22.32
C ALA A 328 -1.37 10.65 -23.51
N ALA A 329 -0.10 10.96 -23.27
CA ALA A 329 0.85 11.21 -24.36
C ALA A 329 1.15 9.90 -25.09
N GLU A 330 1.49 9.99 -26.38
CA GLU A 330 1.89 8.84 -27.19
C GLU A 330 3.06 8.09 -26.54
N GLY A 331 3.02 6.76 -26.55
CA GLY A 331 4.05 5.89 -25.98
C GLY A 331 4.02 5.76 -24.46
N THR A 332 3.03 6.37 -23.76
CA THR A 332 2.96 6.32 -22.29
C THR A 332 2.70 4.90 -21.79
N ALA A 333 1.80 4.16 -22.42
CA ALA A 333 1.49 2.78 -22.03
C ALA A 333 2.72 1.86 -22.14
N GLU A 334 3.44 1.95 -23.25
CA GLU A 334 4.68 1.21 -23.50
C GLU A 334 5.76 1.56 -22.49
N LYS A 335 5.87 2.86 -22.14
CA LYS A 335 6.84 3.33 -21.14
C LYS A 335 6.53 2.82 -19.74
N ILE A 336 5.28 2.82 -19.34
CA ILE A 336 4.83 2.22 -18.07
C ILE A 336 5.19 0.73 -18.03
N ALA A 337 4.86 -0.03 -19.08
CA ALA A 337 5.17 -1.46 -19.17
C ALA A 337 6.68 -1.74 -19.07
N GLN A 338 7.50 -0.96 -19.80
CA GLN A 338 8.97 -1.05 -19.74
C GLN A 338 9.52 -0.79 -18.35
N LEU A 339 9.01 0.22 -17.65
CA LEU A 339 9.46 0.56 -16.29
C LEU A 339 9.02 -0.50 -15.28
N THR A 340 7.79 -0.98 -15.36
CA THR A 340 7.30 -2.05 -14.50
C THR A 340 8.18 -3.30 -14.65
N GLU A 341 8.49 -3.70 -15.87
CA GLU A 341 9.40 -4.81 -16.14
C GLU A 341 10.82 -4.55 -15.63
N ALA A 342 11.31 -3.31 -15.72
CA ALA A 342 12.61 -2.93 -15.17
C ALA A 342 12.64 -3.00 -13.63
N PHE A 343 11.54 -2.67 -12.94
CA PHE A 343 11.40 -2.89 -11.50
C PHE A 343 11.40 -4.37 -11.14
N HIS A 344 10.69 -5.21 -11.88
CA HIS A 344 10.70 -6.67 -11.69
C HIS A 344 12.12 -7.26 -11.79
N LYS A 345 12.97 -6.67 -12.62
CA LYS A 345 14.39 -7.08 -12.77
C LYS A 345 15.35 -6.40 -11.78
N GLY A 346 14.87 -5.54 -10.90
CA GLY A 346 15.71 -4.78 -9.97
C GLY A 346 16.61 -3.73 -10.65
N GLY A 347 16.27 -3.33 -11.87
CA GLY A 347 17.09 -2.43 -12.70
C GLY A 347 16.83 -0.92 -12.49
N VAL A 348 15.93 -0.53 -11.57
CA VAL A 348 15.57 0.86 -11.36
C VAL A 348 16.04 1.35 -9.99
N SER A 349 16.82 2.44 -9.98
CA SER A 349 17.17 3.19 -8.77
C SER A 349 16.43 4.52 -8.80
N VAL A 350 15.37 4.65 -8.01
CA VAL A 350 14.51 5.84 -7.99
C VAL A 350 15.24 7.06 -7.45
N PHE A 351 15.80 6.96 -6.26
CA PHE A 351 16.50 8.07 -5.59
C PHE A 351 17.96 8.11 -6.04
N LYS A 352 18.17 8.42 -7.34
CA LYS A 352 19.50 8.53 -7.96
C LYS A 352 19.49 9.57 -9.07
N GLY A 353 20.56 10.37 -9.15
CA GLY A 353 20.75 11.39 -10.18
C GLY A 353 21.53 12.59 -9.67
N ASN A 354 21.71 13.59 -10.52
CA ASN A 354 22.39 14.83 -10.16
C ASN A 354 21.43 15.79 -9.44
N TYR A 355 21.04 15.41 -8.23
CA TYR A 355 20.13 16.17 -7.37
C TYR A 355 20.68 16.23 -5.95
N THR A 356 20.46 17.36 -5.30
CA THR A 356 20.78 17.58 -3.88
C THR A 356 19.49 17.91 -3.13
N GLY A 357 19.52 17.70 -1.82
CA GLY A 357 18.40 17.99 -0.95
C GLY A 357 18.84 18.23 0.47
N THR A 358 17.96 18.82 1.26
CA THR A 358 18.23 19.22 2.64
C THR A 358 17.13 18.66 3.55
N ASN A 359 17.54 18.18 4.71
CA ASN A 359 16.60 17.81 5.76
C ASN A 359 15.97 19.09 6.35
N PRO A 360 14.64 19.29 6.24
CA PRO A 360 14.01 20.53 6.72
C PRO A 360 14.14 20.73 8.23
N GLU A 361 14.26 19.66 9.01
CA GLU A 361 14.44 19.73 10.47
C GLU A 361 15.89 20.01 10.88
N ASN A 362 16.85 19.73 9.99
CA ASN A 362 18.28 19.95 10.24
C ASN A 362 19.01 20.39 8.96
N PRO A 363 19.12 21.68 8.67
CA PRO A 363 19.74 22.19 7.45
C PRO A 363 21.21 21.80 7.23
N ALA A 364 21.89 21.30 8.26
CA ALA A 364 23.27 20.78 8.13
C ALA A 364 23.29 19.33 7.60
N ASP A 365 22.16 18.63 7.65
CA ASP A 365 21.99 17.30 7.11
C ASP A 365 21.49 17.39 5.65
N THR A 366 22.36 17.03 4.71
CA THR A 366 22.11 17.14 3.27
C THR A 366 22.36 15.82 2.59
N ILE A 367 21.69 15.62 1.46
CA ILE A 367 21.87 14.44 0.60
C ILE A 367 22.34 14.84 -0.79
N ASP A 368 23.22 13.98 -1.36
CA ASP A 368 23.65 14.02 -2.76
C ASP A 368 23.23 12.72 -3.44
N LEU A 369 22.20 12.79 -4.28
CA LEU A 369 21.64 11.63 -4.98
C LEU A 369 22.52 11.09 -6.12
N ASN A 370 23.67 11.73 -6.44
CA ASN A 370 24.68 11.10 -7.30
C ASN A 370 25.20 9.80 -6.68
N LYS A 371 25.24 9.73 -5.34
CA LYS A 371 25.62 8.52 -4.58
C LYS A 371 24.52 7.46 -4.53
N GLY A 372 23.28 7.86 -4.84
CA GLY A 372 22.09 7.06 -4.68
C GLY A 372 21.61 6.99 -3.22
N TYR A 373 20.33 6.67 -3.06
CA TYR A 373 19.71 6.36 -1.77
C TYR A 373 18.82 5.15 -1.95
N ILE A 374 18.86 4.22 -1.00
CA ILE A 374 18.04 3.01 -1.01
C ILE A 374 16.92 3.18 0.02
N GLU A 375 15.71 3.35 -0.47
CA GLU A 375 14.51 3.35 0.36
C GLU A 375 14.20 1.92 0.82
N ASN A 376 13.62 1.79 1.99
CA ASN A 376 13.25 0.48 2.56
C ASN A 376 14.44 -0.51 2.70
N GLU A 377 15.66 -0.01 2.89
CA GLU A 377 16.83 -0.86 3.08
C GLU A 377 16.78 -1.61 4.41
N LYS A 378 16.29 -0.96 5.47
CA LYS A 378 16.34 -1.46 6.85
C LYS A 378 14.97 -1.77 7.44
N SER A 379 13.92 -1.26 6.85
CA SER A 379 12.55 -1.41 7.33
C SER A 379 11.53 -1.23 6.21
N SER A 380 10.29 -1.60 6.45
CA SER A 380 9.19 -1.37 5.50
C SER A 380 8.71 0.09 5.48
N ALA A 381 8.97 0.86 6.54
CA ALA A 381 8.59 2.26 6.58
C ALA A 381 9.45 3.11 5.64
N PRO A 382 8.84 4.07 4.93
CA PRO A 382 9.57 5.07 4.16
C PRO A 382 10.51 5.88 5.06
N SER A 383 11.71 6.17 4.58
CA SER A 383 12.78 6.84 5.36
C SER A 383 13.38 8.07 4.67
N PHE A 384 13.12 8.26 3.37
CA PHE A 384 13.59 9.43 2.66
C PHE A 384 12.86 10.69 3.12
N HIS A 385 13.60 11.64 3.71
CA HIS A 385 13.05 12.84 4.36
C HIS A 385 13.72 14.14 3.92
N TYR A 386 14.41 14.13 2.78
CA TYR A 386 15.10 15.30 2.25
C TYR A 386 14.24 16.03 1.21
N VAL A 387 14.11 17.34 1.33
CA VAL A 387 13.47 18.20 0.35
C VAL A 387 14.51 18.53 -0.73
N LEU A 388 14.24 18.11 -1.98
CA LEU A 388 15.16 18.32 -3.09
C LEU A 388 15.15 19.78 -3.58
N ASP A 389 16.28 20.21 -4.14
CA ASP A 389 16.38 21.51 -4.81
C ASP A 389 15.31 21.63 -5.92
N GLY A 390 14.61 22.78 -5.92
CA GLY A 390 13.48 23.03 -6.82
C GLY A 390 12.13 22.52 -6.32
N VAL A 391 12.07 22.02 -5.08
CA VAL A 391 10.82 21.78 -4.34
C VAL A 391 10.58 22.94 -3.37
N ILE A 392 9.38 23.45 -3.35
CA ILE A 392 8.93 24.50 -2.41
C ILE A 392 7.78 23.92 -1.59
N GLU A 393 8.01 23.70 -0.32
CA GLU A 393 6.97 23.35 0.64
C GLU A 393 6.27 24.62 1.13
N ILE A 394 4.96 24.63 1.10
CA ILE A 394 4.11 25.77 1.47
C ILE A 394 3.30 25.35 2.66
N GLU A 395 3.58 25.98 3.80
CA GLU A 395 2.74 25.87 5.00
C GLU A 395 1.44 26.67 4.79
N ASN A 396 0.31 26.11 5.25
CA ASN A 396 -1.00 26.76 5.15
C ASN A 396 -1.28 27.61 6.39
#